data_c1fb07723049979b086b7c4473f9a90c
#
_entry.id   c1fb07723049979b086b7c4473f9a90c
#
_cell.length_a   1.000
_cell.length_b   1.000
_cell.length_c   1.000
_cell.angle_alpha   90.00
_cell.angle_beta   90.00
_cell.angle_gamma   90.00
#
_symmetry.space_group_name_H-M   'P 1'
#
loop_
_entity.id
_entity.type
_entity.pdbx_description
1 polymer ?
#
loop_
_entity_poly.entity_id
_entity_poly.type
_entity_poly.pdbx_seq_one_letter_code
_entity_poly.pdbx_strand_id
1 'polypeptide(L)'
;YVLTRASKYNVPCKVLTKAEINNAEIMLSLLKENDINFIVLAGFLLMIPDFLIENFENRIINIHPSLLPKFGGKGMYGHHVHDAVKAAKETETGITIHFVSNVCDGGAIIKQYTTPLTENDTVEVIESKVHELEQK
;
A
#
# COMPACT_ATOMS: atom_id res chain seq x y z
N TYR A 1 -4.14 4.92 -16.35
CA TYR A 1 -3.36 3.67 -16.42
C TYR A 1 -4.07 2.48 -15.74
N VAL A 2 -4.47 2.60 -14.46
CA VAL A 2 -5.16 1.52 -13.74
C VAL A 2 -6.49 1.13 -14.39
N LEU A 3 -7.30 2.11 -14.81
CA LEU A 3 -8.57 1.85 -15.50
C LEU A 3 -8.36 1.06 -16.80
N THR A 4 -7.34 1.41 -17.57
CA THR A 4 -6.99 0.71 -18.81
C THR A 4 -6.57 -0.73 -18.54
N ARG A 5 -5.78 -0.97 -17.48
CA ARG A 5 -5.38 -2.33 -17.08
C ARG A 5 -6.57 -3.14 -16.61
N ALA A 6 -7.42 -2.58 -15.76
CA ALA A 6 -8.63 -3.26 -15.29
C ALA A 6 -9.54 -3.69 -16.46
N SER A 7 -9.74 -2.78 -17.41
CA SER A 7 -10.51 -3.08 -18.63
C SER A 7 -9.91 -4.22 -19.44
N LYS A 8 -8.59 -4.24 -19.61
CA LYS A 8 -7.88 -5.30 -20.35
C LYS A 8 -8.12 -6.70 -19.75
N TYR A 9 -8.28 -6.78 -18.43
CA TYR A 9 -8.51 -8.04 -17.73
C TYR A 9 -9.97 -8.27 -17.34
N ASN A 10 -10.90 -7.46 -17.88
CA ASN A 10 -12.33 -7.50 -17.56
C ASN A 10 -12.63 -7.41 -16.05
N VAL A 11 -11.81 -6.66 -15.33
CA VAL A 11 -12.01 -6.42 -13.90
C VAL A 11 -12.87 -5.17 -13.71
N PRO A 12 -14.00 -5.25 -12.98
CA PRO A 12 -14.79 -4.07 -12.65
C PRO A 12 -13.94 -3.02 -11.95
N CYS A 13 -14.09 -1.76 -12.37
CA CYS A 13 -13.31 -0.67 -11.81
C CYS A 13 -14.22 0.54 -11.54
N LYS A 14 -14.05 1.16 -10.39
CA LYS A 14 -14.78 2.37 -10.00
C LYS A 14 -13.83 3.40 -9.42
N VAL A 15 -13.99 4.64 -9.87
CA VAL A 15 -13.27 5.80 -9.30
C VAL A 15 -14.11 6.39 -8.18
N LEU A 16 -13.50 6.57 -7.02
CA LEU A 16 -14.12 7.15 -5.85
C LEU A 16 -13.36 8.39 -5.38
N THR A 17 -14.09 9.39 -4.92
CA THR A 17 -13.50 10.56 -4.25
C THR A 17 -13.15 10.22 -2.80
N LYS A 18 -12.31 11.05 -2.18
CA LYS A 18 -11.99 10.92 -0.75
C LYS A 18 -13.26 10.96 0.12
N ALA A 19 -14.22 11.83 -0.23
CA ALA A 19 -15.47 11.93 0.49
C ALA A 19 -16.30 10.63 0.42
N GLU A 20 -16.38 10.01 -0.76
CA GLU A 20 -17.07 8.73 -0.95
C GLU A 20 -16.40 7.59 -0.20
N ILE A 21 -15.06 7.53 -0.19
CA ILE A 21 -14.31 6.53 0.57
C ILE A 21 -14.57 6.66 2.07
N ASN A 22 -14.73 7.88 2.57
CA ASN A 22 -15.03 8.13 3.98
C ASN A 22 -16.52 8.07 4.33
N ASN A 23 -17.38 7.78 3.37
CA ASN A 23 -18.82 7.59 3.59
C ASN A 23 -19.12 6.11 3.78
N ALA A 24 -19.46 5.73 5.02
CA ALA A 24 -19.72 4.34 5.39
C ALA A 24 -20.84 3.70 4.56
N GLU A 25 -21.95 4.42 4.34
CA GLU A 25 -23.09 3.91 3.58
C GLU A 25 -22.69 3.60 2.13
N ILE A 26 -22.01 4.53 1.46
CA ILE A 26 -21.56 4.36 0.07
C ILE A 26 -20.56 3.19 -0.04
N MET A 27 -19.53 3.20 0.80
CA MET A 27 -18.46 2.19 0.73
C MET A 27 -18.93 0.79 1.09
N LEU A 28 -19.65 0.64 2.19
CA LEU A 28 -20.12 -0.67 2.62
C LEU A 28 -21.14 -1.26 1.65
N SER A 29 -22.03 -0.43 1.09
CA SER A 29 -22.96 -0.86 0.02
C SER A 29 -22.22 -1.31 -1.22
N LEU A 30 -21.21 -0.56 -1.67
CA LEU A 30 -20.42 -0.90 -2.85
C LEU A 30 -19.68 -2.23 -2.68
N LEU A 31 -19.05 -2.44 -1.53
CA LEU A 31 -18.33 -3.68 -1.22
C LEU A 31 -19.28 -4.87 -1.14
N LYS A 32 -20.45 -4.70 -0.52
CA LYS A 32 -21.48 -5.73 -0.42
C LYS A 32 -22.08 -6.12 -1.78
N GLU A 33 -22.42 -5.12 -2.60
CA GLU A 33 -22.96 -5.33 -3.94
C GLU A 33 -22.02 -6.12 -4.86
N ASN A 34 -20.72 -6.03 -4.62
CA ASN A 34 -19.69 -6.73 -5.39
C ASN A 34 -19.14 -7.98 -4.68
N ASP A 35 -19.77 -8.43 -3.61
CA ASP A 35 -19.38 -9.60 -2.81
C ASP A 35 -17.90 -9.56 -2.36
N ILE A 36 -17.41 -8.36 -2.01
CA ILE A 36 -16.04 -8.17 -1.54
C ILE A 36 -15.93 -8.63 -0.09
N ASN A 37 -15.03 -9.55 0.17
CA ASN A 37 -14.75 -10.06 1.50
C ASN A 37 -13.31 -9.86 1.97
N PHE A 38 -12.44 -9.35 1.09
CA PHE A 38 -11.04 -9.07 1.36
C PHE A 38 -10.58 -7.84 0.58
N ILE A 39 -9.76 -6.97 1.18
CA ILE A 39 -9.29 -5.73 0.58
C ILE A 39 -7.77 -5.73 0.50
N VAL A 40 -7.22 -5.39 -0.66
CA VAL A 40 -5.78 -5.19 -0.86
C VAL A 40 -5.54 -3.72 -1.20
N LEU A 41 -4.70 -3.07 -0.41
CA LEU A 41 -4.26 -1.70 -0.67
C LEU A 41 -2.93 -1.73 -1.41
N ALA A 42 -2.89 -1.07 -2.55
CA ALA A 42 -1.68 -0.91 -3.36
C ALA A 42 -1.58 0.53 -3.82
N GLY A 43 -0.60 1.28 -3.30
CA GLY A 43 -0.46 2.70 -3.59
C GLY A 43 -1.60 3.57 -3.03
N PHE A 44 -2.24 3.12 -1.97
CA PHE A 44 -3.31 3.88 -1.31
C PHE A 44 -2.69 4.88 -0.33
N LEU A 45 -2.87 6.17 -0.59
CA LEU A 45 -2.19 7.26 0.13
C LEU A 45 -3.02 7.89 1.25
N LEU A 46 -4.27 7.48 1.40
CA LEU A 46 -5.18 8.00 2.41
C LEU A 46 -5.19 7.07 3.64
N MET A 47 -5.62 7.62 4.77
CA MET A 47 -5.94 6.78 5.93
C MET A 47 -7.21 5.98 5.65
N ILE A 48 -7.22 4.71 6.02
CA ILE A 48 -8.41 3.87 5.93
C ILE A 48 -9.39 4.28 7.03
N PRO A 49 -10.67 4.51 6.69
CA PRO A 49 -11.70 4.81 7.68
C PRO A 49 -11.89 3.67 8.68
N ASP A 50 -12.14 4.02 9.95
CA ASP A 50 -12.34 3.03 11.01
C ASP A 50 -13.46 2.03 10.71
N PHE A 51 -14.55 2.47 10.08
CA PHE A 51 -15.65 1.58 9.72
C PHE A 51 -15.22 0.45 8.76
N LEU A 52 -14.24 0.69 7.88
CA LEU A 52 -13.70 -0.37 7.02
C LEU A 52 -12.87 -1.36 7.83
N ILE A 53 -12.03 -0.88 8.74
CA ILE A 53 -11.22 -1.73 9.61
C ILE A 53 -12.11 -2.62 10.47
N GLU A 54 -13.16 -2.06 11.05
CA GLU A 54 -14.12 -2.78 11.88
C GLU A 54 -14.90 -3.86 11.11
N ASN A 55 -15.34 -3.56 9.88
CA ASN A 55 -16.11 -4.51 9.07
C ASN A 55 -15.24 -5.54 8.35
N PHE A 56 -13.94 -5.26 8.18
CA PHE A 56 -12.97 -6.14 7.51
C PHE A 56 -11.78 -6.45 8.42
N GLU A 57 -12.03 -6.72 9.69
CA GLU A 57 -10.99 -7.08 10.66
C GLU A 57 -10.18 -8.27 10.15
N ASN A 58 -8.85 -8.12 10.12
CA ASN A 58 -7.90 -9.10 9.57
C ASN A 58 -8.16 -9.48 8.10
N ARG A 59 -8.84 -8.62 7.35
CA ARG A 59 -9.15 -8.84 5.93
C ARG A 59 -8.78 -7.64 5.05
N ILE A 60 -7.96 -6.73 5.56
CA ILE A 60 -7.36 -5.66 4.78
C ILE A 60 -5.85 -5.78 4.91
N ILE A 61 -5.17 -5.90 3.78
CA ILE A 61 -3.71 -5.89 3.71
C ILE A 61 -3.22 -4.70 2.90
N ASN A 62 -2.00 -4.27 3.18
CA ASN A 62 -1.32 -3.20 2.46
C ASN A 62 0.08 -3.65 2.05
N ILE A 63 0.55 -3.13 0.94
CA ILE A 63 1.95 -3.26 0.50
C ILE A 63 2.62 -1.92 0.77
N HIS A 64 3.58 -1.91 1.70
CA HIS A 64 4.37 -0.73 2.02
C HIS A 64 5.75 -0.82 1.36
N PRO A 65 6.24 0.25 0.71
CA PRO A 65 7.46 0.22 -0.09
C PRO A 65 8.75 0.38 0.73
N SER A 66 8.81 -0.22 1.90
CA SER A 66 10.01 -0.30 2.74
C SER A 66 9.98 -1.53 3.65
N LEU A 67 11.08 -1.77 4.35
CA LEU A 67 11.19 -2.81 5.38
C LEU A 67 10.71 -2.25 6.73
N LEU A 68 9.40 -2.38 7.01
CA LEU A 68 8.83 -1.93 8.28
C LEU A 68 9.51 -2.65 9.47
N PRO A 69 9.61 -2.00 10.62
CA PRO A 69 9.06 -0.69 11.01
C PRO A 69 9.84 0.52 10.50
N LYS A 70 10.99 0.34 9.87
CA LYS A 70 11.76 1.45 9.31
C LYS A 70 10.98 2.11 8.16
N PHE A 71 11.05 3.44 8.10
CA PHE A 71 10.45 4.23 7.03
C PHE A 71 8.94 3.99 6.86
N GLY A 72 8.25 3.75 7.96
CA GLY A 72 6.80 3.66 8.05
C GLY A 72 6.20 4.85 8.77
N GLY A 73 4.87 4.90 8.81
CA GLY A 73 4.11 5.91 9.52
C GLY A 73 3.75 7.13 8.68
N LYS A 74 3.30 8.19 9.35
CA LYS A 74 2.81 9.40 8.72
C LYS A 74 3.87 10.04 7.80
N GLY A 75 3.49 10.34 6.57
CA GLY A 75 4.37 10.99 5.58
C GLY A 75 5.27 10.03 4.80
N MET A 76 5.34 8.76 5.16
CA MET A 76 6.15 7.75 4.49
C MET A 76 5.37 7.09 3.35
N TYR A 77 5.23 7.79 2.24
CA TYR A 77 4.58 7.31 1.03
C TYR A 77 5.28 7.85 -0.23
N GLY A 78 5.12 7.13 -1.34
CA GLY A 78 5.69 7.53 -2.63
C GLY A 78 7.20 7.75 -2.56
N HIS A 79 7.68 8.84 -3.14
CA HIS A 79 9.11 9.18 -3.17
C HIS A 79 9.70 9.45 -1.78
N HIS A 80 8.90 9.92 -0.82
CA HIS A 80 9.40 10.24 0.54
C HIS A 80 10.05 9.04 1.22
N VAL A 81 9.53 7.84 1.00
CA VAL A 81 10.12 6.60 1.54
C VAL A 81 11.51 6.37 0.95
N HIS A 82 11.65 6.47 -0.37
CA HIS A 82 12.91 6.22 -1.06
C HIS A 82 13.95 7.30 -0.78
N ASP A 83 13.52 8.56 -0.64
CA ASP A 83 14.38 9.66 -0.19
C ASP A 83 14.93 9.38 1.21
N ALA A 84 14.08 8.93 2.14
CA ALA A 84 14.48 8.62 3.50
C ALA A 84 15.45 7.42 3.55
N VAL A 85 15.20 6.38 2.77
CA VAL A 85 16.10 5.21 2.65
C VAL A 85 17.48 5.64 2.14
N LYS A 86 17.52 6.47 1.11
CA LYS A 86 18.77 7.03 0.55
C LYS A 86 19.51 7.89 1.57
N ALA A 87 18.80 8.80 2.24
CA ALA A 87 19.37 9.68 3.26
C ALA A 87 19.94 8.90 4.45
N ALA A 88 19.34 7.79 4.83
CA ALA A 88 19.82 6.90 5.90
C ALA A 88 20.99 6.00 5.48
N LYS A 89 21.39 6.05 4.20
CA LYS A 89 22.47 5.21 3.63
C LYS A 89 22.26 3.71 3.89
N GLU A 90 21.01 3.26 3.74
CA GLU A 90 20.69 1.84 3.92
C GLU A 90 21.38 0.98 2.85
N THR A 91 21.77 -0.21 3.24
CA THR A 91 22.40 -1.19 2.33
C THR A 91 21.40 -2.14 1.67
N GLU A 92 20.15 -2.07 2.10
CA GLU A 92 19.03 -2.80 1.52
C GLU A 92 17.73 -2.01 1.69
N THR A 93 16.77 -2.32 0.84
CA THR A 93 15.38 -1.89 0.96
C THR A 93 14.47 -3.05 0.59
N GLY A 94 13.18 -2.82 0.54
CA GLY A 94 12.24 -3.87 0.16
C GLY A 94 10.80 -3.43 0.28
N ILE A 95 9.93 -4.41 0.35
CA ILE A 95 8.51 -4.24 0.58
C ILE A 95 8.07 -5.00 1.82
N THR A 96 7.03 -4.49 2.46
CA THR A 96 6.35 -5.17 3.57
C THR A 96 4.89 -5.35 3.23
N ILE A 97 4.41 -6.57 3.31
CA ILE A 97 2.99 -6.91 3.24
C ILE A 97 2.51 -7.06 4.69
N HIS A 98 1.51 -6.28 5.09
CA HIS A 98 1.02 -6.27 6.46
C HIS A 98 -0.49 -6.11 6.53
N PHE A 99 -1.09 -6.55 7.63
CA PHE A 99 -2.47 -6.23 7.94
C PHE A 99 -2.62 -4.76 8.28
N VAL A 100 -3.73 -4.16 7.86
CA VAL A 100 -4.06 -2.77 8.16
C VAL A 100 -4.75 -2.68 9.52
N SER A 101 -4.30 -1.73 10.34
CA SER A 101 -4.90 -1.36 11.62
C SER A 101 -5.19 0.14 11.64
N ASN A 102 -5.75 0.64 12.73
CA ASN A 102 -5.98 2.07 12.95
C ASN A 102 -4.66 2.84 13.20
N VAL A 103 -3.54 2.15 13.33
CA VAL A 103 -2.19 2.74 13.37
C VAL A 103 -1.58 2.68 11.98
N CYS A 104 -1.13 3.82 11.46
CA CYS A 104 -0.51 3.89 10.14
C CYS A 104 0.73 2.99 10.08
N ASP A 105 0.74 2.04 9.12
CA ASP A 105 1.79 1.02 8.94
C ASP A 105 2.10 0.19 10.21
N GLY A 106 1.15 0.12 11.14
CA GLY A 106 1.33 -0.51 12.45
C GLY A 106 0.72 -1.90 12.62
N GLY A 107 0.05 -2.44 11.61
CA GLY A 107 -0.54 -3.77 11.65
C GLY A 107 0.50 -4.91 11.58
N ALA A 108 0.07 -6.14 11.89
CA ALA A 108 0.95 -7.30 11.89
C ALA A 108 1.57 -7.56 10.51
N ILE A 109 2.87 -7.78 10.47
CA ILE A 109 3.62 -8.08 9.25
C ILE A 109 3.32 -9.51 8.81
N ILE A 110 2.95 -9.68 7.55
CA ILE A 110 2.71 -10.97 6.93
C ILE A 110 3.99 -11.49 6.28
N LYS A 111 4.62 -10.65 5.44
CA LYS A 111 5.83 -11.01 4.70
C LYS A 111 6.62 -9.77 4.30
N GLN A 112 7.93 -9.93 4.21
CA GLN A 112 8.83 -8.91 3.67
C GLN A 112 9.69 -9.52 2.56
N TYR A 113 10.01 -8.71 1.56
CA TYR A 113 10.95 -9.04 0.50
C TYR A 113 12.01 -7.96 0.41
N THR A 114 13.25 -8.33 0.25
CA THR A 114 14.40 -7.42 0.26
C THR A 114 15.10 -7.35 -1.08
N THR A 115 15.76 -6.22 -1.33
CA THR A 115 16.68 -6.03 -2.44
C THR A 115 17.90 -5.23 -1.97
N PRO A 116 19.12 -5.59 -2.42
CA PRO A 116 20.33 -4.88 -2.01
C PRO A 116 20.41 -3.49 -2.66
N LEU A 117 21.01 -2.55 -1.93
CA LEU A 117 21.32 -1.20 -2.39
C LEU A 117 22.83 -0.97 -2.40
N THR A 118 23.29 -0.14 -3.34
CA THR A 118 24.66 0.37 -3.40
C THR A 118 24.68 1.87 -3.10
N GLU A 119 25.84 2.39 -2.74
CA GLU A 119 26.03 3.83 -2.50
C GLU A 119 25.73 4.68 -3.74
N ASN A 120 25.85 4.10 -4.92
CA ASN A 120 25.64 4.76 -6.21
C ASN A 120 24.17 4.71 -6.66
N ASP A 121 23.30 3.98 -5.98
CA ASP A 121 21.88 3.92 -6.32
C ASP A 121 21.24 5.29 -6.08
N THR A 122 20.60 5.83 -7.11
CA THR A 122 19.79 7.04 -7.01
C THR A 122 18.42 6.70 -6.42
N VAL A 123 17.65 7.70 -6.00
CA VAL A 123 16.27 7.51 -5.51
C VAL A 123 15.41 6.81 -6.56
N GLU A 124 15.56 7.16 -7.83
CA GLU A 124 14.84 6.55 -8.95
C GLU A 124 15.20 5.07 -9.12
N VAL A 125 16.46 4.70 -8.94
CA VAL A 125 16.91 3.29 -8.97
C VAL A 125 16.35 2.51 -7.78
N ILE A 126 16.33 3.10 -6.60
CA ILE A 126 15.73 2.50 -5.39
C ILE A 126 14.24 2.23 -5.64
N GLU A 127 13.51 3.22 -6.14
CA GLU A 127 12.09 3.09 -6.49
C GLU A 127 11.85 1.96 -7.50
N SER A 128 12.67 1.90 -8.55
CA SER A 128 12.59 0.85 -9.58
C SER A 128 12.78 -0.55 -8.99
N LYS A 129 13.78 -0.72 -8.12
CA LYS A 129 14.03 -1.99 -7.43
C LYS A 129 12.86 -2.43 -6.56
N VAL A 130 12.23 -1.49 -5.87
CA VAL A 130 11.04 -1.76 -5.04
C VAL A 130 9.86 -2.14 -5.92
N HIS A 131 9.62 -1.43 -7.02
CA HIS A 131 8.55 -1.77 -7.98
C HIS A 131 8.70 -3.17 -8.58
N GLU A 132 9.92 -3.62 -8.83
CA GLU A 132 10.18 -5.00 -9.29
C GLU A 132 9.73 -6.04 -8.26
N LEU A 133 9.94 -5.77 -6.97
CA LEU A 133 9.47 -6.65 -5.90
C LEU A 133 7.94 -6.69 -5.80
N GLU A 134 7.28 -5.56 -6.01
CA GLU A 134 5.81 -5.46 -5.99
C GLU A 134 5.13 -6.25 -7.11
N GLN A 135 5.85 -6.55 -8.19
CA GLN A 135 5.32 -7.26 -9.35
C GLN A 135 5.52 -8.78 -9.29
N LYS A 136 6.24 -9.27 -8.31
CA LYS A 136 6.50 -10.71 -8.11
C LYS A 136 5.50 -11.34 -7.16
#